data_698c6f3e13ec0ffdf4714341e2cb7100
#
_entry.id   698c6f3e13ec0ffdf4714341e2cb7100
#
_cell.length_a   1.000
_cell.length_b   1.000
_cell.length_c   1.000
_cell.angle_alpha   90.00
_cell.angle_beta   90.00
_cell.angle_gamma   90.00
#
_symmetry.space_group_name_H-M   'P 1'
#
loop_
_entity.id
_entity.type
_entity.pdbx_description
1 polymer ?
#
loop_
_entity_poly.entity_id
_entity_poly.type
_entity_poly.pdbx_seq_one_letter_code
_entity_poly.pdbx_strand_id
1 'polypeptide(L)'
;MMSNLKRKNELLVAFKGAKYGSAAGFIATWSISSAIAAAEFALHLQIGTFYSIIGISLGLNNATTAAYMGFGLHLLTGTVLGALLGAVGIRWKRIRMLNPYKSSIVGIGAGLVIWSVLFLPITTLLIQPSIQRIVVVLAVTSQQPILSEDLSRSVANITLMAIVFHLIWGAIFGFIMSSLLRIREFKIKQHYTDIINIDPKIRLVTLCDTNGKIMYSRHRQGVTNLLSNEESKKSLELAMNAWKTRSELAPKIGKGKYVLAEYEKIKRITMPFGNDLLLYLTTEVEADHSNILNRIRKLEAGLKYSS
;
A
#
# COMPACT_ATOMS: atom_id res chain seq x y z
N MET A 1 -8.54 -27.82 4.81
CA MET A 1 -7.71 -27.04 5.74
C MET A 1 -6.67 -26.19 5.03
N MET A 2 -5.85 -26.72 4.10
CA MET A 2 -4.87 -25.95 3.29
C MET A 2 -5.49 -24.80 2.48
N SER A 3 -6.69 -24.93 1.93
CA SER A 3 -7.38 -23.89 1.17
C SER A 3 -7.72 -22.64 2.02
N ASN A 4 -8.09 -22.82 3.27
CA ASN A 4 -8.43 -21.72 4.19
C ASN A 4 -7.20 -20.91 4.62
N LEU A 5 -6.06 -21.55 4.85
CA LEU A 5 -4.80 -20.85 5.18
C LEU A 5 -4.26 -20.04 4.00
N LYS A 6 -4.31 -20.60 2.78
CA LYS A 6 -3.94 -19.89 1.56
C LYS A 6 -4.82 -18.66 1.34
N ARG A 7 -6.14 -18.80 1.49
CA ARG A 7 -7.11 -17.71 1.38
C ARG A 7 -6.87 -16.61 2.43
N LYS A 8 -6.59 -16.98 3.68
CA LYS A 8 -6.29 -16.03 4.76
C LYS A 8 -5.01 -15.22 4.47
N ASN A 9 -3.96 -15.86 3.95
CA ASN A 9 -2.72 -15.17 3.58
C ASN A 9 -2.92 -14.24 2.38
N GLU A 10 -3.72 -14.63 1.39
CA GLU A 10 -4.07 -13.80 0.25
C GLU A 10 -4.84 -12.55 0.69
N LEU A 11 -5.77 -12.68 1.64
CA LEU A 11 -6.51 -11.56 2.21
C LEU A 11 -5.61 -10.60 2.99
N LEU A 12 -4.65 -11.11 3.77
CA LEU A 12 -3.69 -10.28 4.49
C LEU A 12 -2.80 -9.46 3.54
N VAL A 13 -2.34 -10.08 2.44
CA VAL A 13 -1.54 -9.38 1.42
C VAL A 13 -2.38 -8.30 0.73
N ALA A 14 -3.63 -8.60 0.37
CA ALA A 14 -4.54 -7.63 -0.23
C ALA A 14 -4.85 -6.47 0.72
N PHE A 15 -5.11 -6.75 2.00
CA PHE A 15 -5.37 -5.73 3.02
C PHE A 15 -4.16 -4.77 3.20
N LYS A 16 -2.93 -5.30 3.21
CA LYS A 16 -1.72 -4.46 3.23
C LYS A 16 -1.61 -3.59 1.98
N GLY A 17 -1.91 -4.14 0.81
CA GLY A 17 -1.97 -3.38 -0.43
C GLY A 17 -3.00 -2.26 -0.38
N ALA A 18 -4.19 -2.55 0.16
CA ALA A 18 -5.25 -1.57 0.36
C ALA A 18 -4.80 -0.43 1.31
N LYS A 19 -4.16 -0.74 2.44
CA LYS A 19 -3.65 0.27 3.38
C LYS A 19 -2.68 1.26 2.71
N TYR A 20 -1.67 0.77 1.98
CA TYR A 20 -0.73 1.64 1.29
C TYR A 20 -1.36 2.34 0.09
N GLY A 21 -2.25 1.65 -0.61
CA GLY A 21 -2.99 2.20 -1.72
C GLY A 21 -3.93 3.33 -1.31
N SER A 22 -4.64 3.20 -0.17
CA SER A 22 -5.49 4.28 0.36
C SER A 22 -4.68 5.54 0.68
N ALA A 23 -3.53 5.38 1.34
CA ALA A 23 -2.65 6.51 1.64
C ALA A 23 -2.11 7.16 0.35
N ALA A 24 -1.67 6.37 -0.62
CA ALA A 24 -1.18 6.87 -1.89
C ALA A 24 -2.30 7.56 -2.70
N GLY A 25 -3.51 6.98 -2.73
CA GLY A 25 -4.68 7.54 -3.38
C GLY A 25 -5.12 8.86 -2.75
N PHE A 26 -5.15 8.94 -1.42
CA PHE A 26 -5.43 10.17 -0.70
C PHE A 26 -4.44 11.28 -1.06
N ILE A 27 -3.13 11.02 -0.98
CA ILE A 27 -2.07 12.00 -1.29
C ILE A 27 -2.16 12.44 -2.76
N ALA A 28 -2.34 11.51 -3.69
CA ALA A 28 -2.49 11.82 -5.10
C ALA A 28 -3.71 12.72 -5.36
N THR A 29 -4.85 12.40 -4.74
CA THR A 29 -6.09 13.17 -4.88
C THR A 29 -5.96 14.55 -4.27
N TRP A 30 -5.33 14.67 -3.11
CA TRP A 30 -5.03 15.97 -2.50
C TRP A 30 -4.14 16.83 -3.41
N SER A 31 -3.10 16.23 -4.01
CA SER A 31 -2.21 16.93 -4.96
C SER A 31 -2.96 17.43 -6.19
N ILE A 32 -3.88 16.62 -6.74
CA ILE A 32 -4.73 17.03 -7.87
C ILE A 32 -5.73 18.12 -7.45
N SER A 33 -6.25 18.05 -6.25
CA SER A 33 -7.16 19.10 -5.72
C SER A 33 -6.47 20.47 -5.68
N SER A 34 -5.18 20.50 -5.33
CA SER A 34 -4.38 21.73 -5.37
C SER A 34 -4.21 22.25 -6.82
N ALA A 35 -4.00 21.34 -7.78
CA ALA A 35 -3.90 21.70 -9.19
C ALA A 35 -5.25 22.19 -9.76
N ILE A 36 -6.37 21.61 -9.34
CA ILE A 36 -7.72 22.09 -9.71
C ILE A 36 -7.95 23.49 -9.16
N ALA A 37 -7.64 23.74 -7.88
CA ALA A 37 -7.77 25.09 -7.31
C ALA A 37 -6.91 26.13 -8.04
N ALA A 38 -5.70 25.77 -8.44
CA ALA A 38 -4.86 26.64 -9.26
C ALA A 38 -5.45 26.91 -10.65
N ALA A 39 -6.07 25.90 -11.27
CA ALA A 39 -6.78 26.06 -12.55
C ALA A 39 -8.01 26.95 -12.42
N GLU A 40 -8.81 26.78 -11.36
CA GLU A 40 -9.95 27.66 -11.06
C GLU A 40 -9.51 29.11 -10.90
N PHE A 41 -8.43 29.34 -10.15
CA PHE A 41 -7.85 30.68 -9.98
C PHE A 41 -7.40 31.27 -11.31
N ALA A 42 -6.69 30.51 -12.16
CA ALA A 42 -6.23 30.98 -13.47
C ALA A 42 -7.38 31.27 -14.44
N LEU A 43 -8.52 30.60 -14.28
CA LEU A 43 -9.73 30.82 -15.08
C LEU A 43 -10.65 31.89 -14.49
N HIS A 44 -10.21 32.58 -13.42
CA HIS A 44 -11.01 33.58 -12.69
C HIS A 44 -12.32 33.00 -12.13
N LEU A 45 -12.36 31.70 -11.85
CA LEU A 45 -13.48 31.04 -11.18
C LEU A 45 -13.32 31.13 -9.66
N GLN A 46 -14.45 31.07 -8.95
CA GLN A 46 -14.39 30.93 -7.50
C GLN A 46 -13.79 29.55 -7.14
N ILE A 47 -12.81 29.54 -6.24
CA ILE A 47 -12.19 28.29 -5.79
C ILE A 47 -13.26 27.37 -5.15
N GLY A 48 -13.31 26.13 -5.61
CA GLY A 48 -14.31 25.14 -5.21
C GLY A 48 -15.48 25.00 -6.18
N THR A 49 -15.52 25.75 -7.29
CA THR A 49 -16.58 25.69 -8.30
C THR A 49 -16.74 24.27 -8.86
N PHE A 50 -15.65 23.58 -9.19
CA PHE A 50 -15.70 22.19 -9.70
C PHE A 50 -16.32 21.23 -8.68
N TYR A 51 -16.01 21.42 -7.40
CA TYR A 51 -16.61 20.60 -6.34
C TYR A 51 -18.07 20.97 -6.07
N SER A 52 -18.43 22.26 -6.20
CA SER A 52 -19.83 22.71 -6.11
C SER A 52 -20.68 22.03 -7.18
N ILE A 53 -20.19 21.91 -8.41
CA ILE A 53 -20.90 21.22 -9.50
C ILE A 53 -21.25 19.78 -9.09
N ILE A 54 -20.31 19.05 -8.49
CA ILE A 54 -20.56 17.68 -8.01
C ILE A 54 -21.67 17.67 -6.94
N GLY A 55 -21.55 18.52 -5.92
CA GLY A 55 -22.52 18.56 -4.82
C GLY A 55 -23.91 19.00 -5.24
N ILE A 56 -24.02 19.99 -6.15
CA ILE A 56 -25.29 20.42 -6.70
C ILE A 56 -25.96 19.32 -7.54
N SER A 57 -25.16 18.59 -8.33
CA SER A 57 -25.66 17.45 -9.12
C SER A 57 -26.24 16.35 -8.24
N LEU A 58 -25.77 16.24 -6.98
CA LEU A 58 -26.29 15.31 -5.98
C LEU A 58 -27.49 15.87 -5.19
N GLY A 59 -27.96 17.08 -5.49
CA GLY A 59 -29.18 17.61 -4.90
C GLY A 59 -28.99 18.76 -3.92
N LEU A 60 -27.76 19.23 -3.66
CA LEU A 60 -27.55 20.38 -2.77
C LEU A 60 -27.94 21.71 -3.45
N ASN A 61 -28.50 22.62 -2.69
CA ASN A 61 -29.01 23.91 -3.18
C ASN A 61 -28.15 25.10 -2.73
N ASN A 62 -27.06 24.86 -2.00
CA ASN A 62 -26.14 25.90 -1.56
C ASN A 62 -24.76 25.58 -2.11
N ALA A 63 -24.15 26.49 -2.89
CA ALA A 63 -22.90 26.29 -3.56
C ALA A 63 -21.70 26.00 -2.60
N THR A 64 -21.67 26.69 -1.46
CA THR A 64 -20.60 26.49 -0.46
C THR A 64 -20.69 25.10 0.17
N THR A 65 -21.89 24.70 0.61
CA THR A 65 -22.11 23.34 1.16
C THR A 65 -21.82 22.27 0.09
N ALA A 66 -22.22 22.53 -1.15
CA ALA A 66 -21.96 21.65 -2.28
C ALA A 66 -20.46 21.50 -2.56
N ALA A 67 -19.67 22.60 -2.45
CA ALA A 67 -18.23 22.56 -2.61
C ALA A 67 -17.54 21.67 -1.55
N TYR A 68 -17.90 21.82 -0.28
CA TYR A 68 -17.35 20.97 0.79
C TYR A 68 -17.73 19.52 0.61
N MET A 69 -18.97 19.23 0.26
CA MET A 69 -19.43 17.86 0.00
C MET A 69 -18.71 17.25 -1.20
N GLY A 70 -18.65 17.99 -2.32
CA GLY A 70 -17.96 17.53 -3.53
C GLY A 70 -16.46 17.28 -3.31
N PHE A 71 -15.79 18.17 -2.57
CA PHE A 71 -14.41 17.99 -2.18
C PHE A 71 -14.22 16.73 -1.32
N GLY A 72 -15.04 16.54 -0.30
CA GLY A 72 -15.00 15.35 0.55
C GLY A 72 -15.22 14.06 -0.24
N LEU A 73 -16.20 14.04 -1.16
CA LEU A 73 -16.45 12.90 -2.05
C LEU A 73 -15.28 12.64 -2.99
N HIS A 74 -14.65 13.69 -3.52
CA HIS A 74 -13.47 13.55 -4.37
C HIS A 74 -12.31 12.88 -3.61
N LEU A 75 -12.00 13.34 -2.39
CA LEU A 75 -10.97 12.73 -1.54
C LEU A 75 -11.31 11.28 -1.18
N LEU A 76 -12.57 11.01 -0.81
CA LEU A 76 -13.04 9.66 -0.48
C LEU A 76 -12.91 8.72 -1.69
N THR A 77 -13.36 9.16 -2.86
CA THR A 77 -13.28 8.38 -4.10
C THR A 77 -11.83 8.02 -4.44
N GLY A 78 -10.92 9.00 -4.41
CA GLY A 78 -9.50 8.74 -4.67
C GLY A 78 -8.85 7.82 -3.64
N THR A 79 -9.26 7.93 -2.37
CA THR A 79 -8.78 7.03 -1.30
C THR A 79 -9.26 5.59 -1.52
N VAL A 80 -10.53 5.41 -1.83
CA VAL A 80 -11.13 4.08 -2.08
C VAL A 80 -10.55 3.44 -3.33
N LEU A 81 -10.47 4.20 -4.44
CA LEU A 81 -9.85 3.72 -5.67
C LEU A 81 -8.38 3.36 -5.45
N GLY A 82 -7.65 4.18 -4.71
CA GLY A 82 -6.28 3.89 -4.31
C GLY A 82 -6.17 2.60 -3.50
N ALA A 83 -7.09 2.35 -2.56
CA ALA A 83 -7.14 1.11 -1.80
C ALA A 83 -7.36 -0.12 -2.70
N LEU A 84 -8.31 -0.04 -3.63
CA LEU A 84 -8.61 -1.12 -4.58
C LEU A 84 -7.41 -1.42 -5.50
N LEU A 85 -6.84 -0.37 -6.10
CA LEU A 85 -5.65 -0.49 -6.96
C LEU A 85 -4.45 -1.03 -6.19
N GLY A 86 -4.25 -0.61 -4.94
CA GLY A 86 -3.19 -1.10 -4.08
C GLY A 86 -3.34 -2.57 -3.72
N ALA A 87 -4.56 -3.03 -3.42
CA ALA A 87 -4.85 -4.43 -3.16
C ALA A 87 -4.56 -5.32 -4.37
N VAL A 88 -4.95 -4.87 -5.58
CA VAL A 88 -4.68 -5.55 -6.84
C VAL A 88 -3.20 -5.49 -7.20
N GLY A 89 -2.57 -4.32 -7.11
CA GLY A 89 -1.19 -4.07 -7.52
C GLY A 89 -0.14 -4.85 -6.72
N ILE A 90 -0.41 -5.16 -5.46
CA ILE A 90 0.48 -6.04 -4.65
C ILE A 90 0.33 -7.51 -5.07
N ARG A 91 -0.87 -7.95 -5.44
CA ARG A 91 -1.19 -9.34 -5.71
C ARG A 91 -0.70 -9.79 -7.09
N TRP A 92 -0.79 -8.94 -8.09
CA TRP A 92 -0.45 -9.28 -9.48
C TRP A 92 1.03 -9.05 -9.79
N LYS A 93 1.79 -10.14 -10.02
CA LYS A 93 3.24 -10.07 -10.27
C LYS A 93 3.62 -9.15 -11.43
N ARG A 94 2.78 -9.08 -12.50
CA ARG A 94 3.04 -8.25 -13.69
C ARG A 94 2.97 -6.75 -13.45
N ILE A 95 2.08 -6.32 -12.53
CA ILE A 95 1.84 -4.90 -12.19
C ILE A 95 2.37 -4.53 -10.82
N ARG A 96 3.21 -5.39 -10.22
CA ARG A 96 3.73 -5.17 -8.88
C ARG A 96 4.52 -3.86 -8.79
N MET A 97 4.02 -2.96 -7.98
CA MET A 97 4.49 -1.58 -7.86
C MET A 97 5.71 -1.44 -6.93
N LEU A 98 6.85 -2.01 -7.31
CA LEU A 98 8.11 -1.91 -6.54
C LEU A 98 9.13 -0.95 -7.15
N ASN A 99 9.04 -0.68 -8.44
CA ASN A 99 9.90 0.26 -9.14
C ASN A 99 9.12 1.56 -9.39
N PRO A 100 9.59 2.77 -8.96
CA PRO A 100 8.85 4.01 -9.08
C PRO A 100 8.44 4.33 -10.52
N TYR A 101 9.37 4.22 -11.47
CA TYR A 101 9.11 4.50 -12.88
C TYR A 101 8.02 3.56 -13.45
N LYS A 102 8.19 2.25 -13.27
CA LYS A 102 7.19 1.26 -13.72
C LYS A 102 5.83 1.47 -13.04
N SER A 103 5.85 1.81 -11.75
CA SER A 103 4.62 2.03 -10.98
C SER A 103 3.88 3.28 -11.43
N SER A 104 4.61 4.35 -11.79
CA SER A 104 4.00 5.55 -12.39
C SER A 104 3.35 5.24 -13.72
N ILE A 105 3.98 4.45 -14.59
CA ILE A 105 3.38 4.04 -15.88
C ILE A 105 2.10 3.21 -15.66
N VAL A 106 2.14 2.23 -14.75
CA VAL A 106 0.96 1.44 -14.38
C VAL A 106 -0.14 2.32 -13.79
N GLY A 107 0.25 3.30 -12.96
CA GLY A 107 -0.66 4.29 -12.40
C GLY A 107 -1.30 5.16 -13.47
N ILE A 108 -0.55 5.66 -14.46
CA ILE A 108 -1.07 6.41 -15.61
C ILE A 108 -2.16 5.60 -16.33
N GLY A 109 -1.89 4.32 -16.61
CA GLY A 109 -2.90 3.42 -17.19
C GLY A 109 -4.14 3.27 -16.32
N ALA A 110 -3.98 3.16 -14.99
CA ALA A 110 -5.10 3.13 -14.06
C ALA A 110 -5.89 4.45 -14.06
N GLY A 111 -5.22 5.60 -14.11
CA GLY A 111 -5.84 6.91 -14.24
C GLY A 111 -6.70 7.04 -15.49
N LEU A 112 -6.21 6.54 -16.63
CA LEU A 112 -6.98 6.51 -17.88
C LEU A 112 -8.24 5.64 -17.75
N VAL A 113 -8.13 4.46 -17.12
CA VAL A 113 -9.28 3.59 -16.86
C VAL A 113 -10.29 4.27 -15.94
N ILE A 114 -9.86 4.93 -14.87
CA ILE A 114 -10.73 5.67 -13.95
C ILE A 114 -11.44 6.80 -14.69
N TRP A 115 -10.74 7.56 -15.53
CA TRP A 115 -11.35 8.61 -16.34
C TRP A 115 -12.43 8.06 -17.25
N SER A 116 -12.16 6.99 -18.01
CA SER A 116 -13.09 6.46 -19.00
C SER A 116 -14.27 5.69 -18.40
N VAL A 117 -14.04 4.93 -17.32
CA VAL A 117 -15.07 4.03 -16.76
C VAL A 117 -15.88 4.69 -15.64
N LEU A 118 -15.29 5.66 -14.92
CA LEU A 118 -15.97 6.29 -13.80
C LEU A 118 -16.26 7.76 -14.06
N PHE A 119 -15.25 8.58 -14.40
CA PHE A 119 -15.42 10.02 -14.51
C PHE A 119 -16.27 10.41 -15.71
N LEU A 120 -16.03 9.85 -16.89
CA LEU A 120 -16.81 10.14 -18.10
C LEU A 120 -18.31 9.77 -17.94
N PRO A 121 -18.71 8.59 -17.42
CA PRO A 121 -20.10 8.30 -17.14
C PRO A 121 -20.73 9.23 -16.10
N ILE A 122 -20.02 9.58 -15.02
CA ILE A 122 -20.54 10.51 -14.00
C ILE A 122 -20.83 11.87 -14.62
N THR A 123 -19.94 12.38 -15.46
CA THR A 123 -20.16 13.70 -16.10
C THR A 123 -21.31 13.67 -17.09
N THR A 124 -21.46 12.60 -17.86
CA THR A 124 -22.50 12.48 -18.89
C THR A 124 -23.87 12.11 -18.31
N LEU A 125 -23.93 11.25 -17.31
CA LEU A 125 -25.19 10.72 -16.77
C LEU A 125 -25.70 11.44 -15.52
N LEU A 126 -24.84 12.15 -14.79
CA LEU A 126 -25.23 12.88 -13.58
C LEU A 126 -25.09 14.41 -13.73
N ILE A 127 -23.94 14.90 -14.20
CA ILE A 127 -23.66 16.33 -14.24
C ILE A 127 -24.43 17.00 -15.39
N GLN A 128 -24.33 16.48 -16.62
CA GLN A 128 -24.99 17.05 -17.78
C GLN A 128 -26.52 17.20 -17.62
N PRO A 129 -27.28 16.19 -17.12
CA PRO A 129 -28.72 16.37 -16.86
C PRO A 129 -29.04 17.41 -15.78
N SER A 130 -28.08 17.71 -14.90
CA SER A 130 -28.25 18.65 -13.78
C SER A 130 -27.86 20.09 -14.14
N ILE A 131 -27.48 20.40 -15.38
CA ILE A 131 -26.93 21.68 -15.80
C ILE A 131 -27.86 22.87 -15.44
N GLN A 132 -29.17 22.79 -15.70
CA GLN A 132 -30.11 23.85 -15.39
C GLN A 132 -30.14 24.17 -13.90
N ARG A 133 -30.14 23.16 -13.04
CA ARG A 133 -30.08 23.32 -11.60
C ARG A 133 -28.75 23.95 -11.15
N ILE A 134 -27.62 23.49 -11.72
CA ILE A 134 -26.30 24.05 -11.44
C ILE A 134 -26.25 25.54 -11.76
N VAL A 135 -26.77 25.94 -12.94
CA VAL A 135 -26.88 27.36 -13.35
C VAL A 135 -27.62 28.18 -12.32
N VAL A 136 -28.82 27.75 -11.91
CA VAL A 136 -29.64 28.50 -10.92
C VAL A 136 -28.89 28.68 -9.61
N VAL A 137 -28.33 27.62 -9.06
CA VAL A 137 -27.62 27.67 -7.76
C VAL A 137 -26.34 28.51 -7.83
N LEU A 138 -25.58 28.41 -8.90
CA LEU A 138 -24.34 29.20 -9.07
C LEU A 138 -24.65 30.67 -9.36
N ALA A 139 -25.66 30.98 -10.16
CA ALA A 139 -26.05 32.36 -10.46
C ALA A 139 -26.48 33.14 -9.19
N VAL A 140 -27.16 32.48 -8.26
CA VAL A 140 -27.53 33.10 -6.96
C VAL A 140 -26.24 33.39 -6.15
N THR A 141 -25.22 32.56 -6.25
CA THR A 141 -23.99 32.74 -5.47
C THR A 141 -23.04 33.77 -6.09
N SER A 142 -22.89 33.76 -7.43
CA SER A 142 -21.94 34.61 -8.16
C SER A 142 -22.50 36.00 -8.50
N GLN A 143 -23.80 36.21 -8.34
CA GLN A 143 -24.53 37.43 -8.75
C GLN A 143 -24.36 37.80 -10.24
N GLN A 144 -23.98 36.80 -11.06
CA GLN A 144 -23.81 36.96 -12.51
C GLN A 144 -24.71 35.96 -13.26
N PRO A 145 -25.32 36.40 -14.38
CA PRO A 145 -26.07 35.49 -15.22
C PRO A 145 -25.14 34.44 -15.87
N ILE A 146 -25.48 33.19 -15.69
CA ILE A 146 -24.78 32.06 -16.33
C ILE A 146 -25.75 31.42 -17.34
N LEU A 147 -25.35 31.34 -18.59
CA LEU A 147 -26.17 30.66 -19.60
C LEU A 147 -25.95 29.14 -19.51
N SER A 148 -27.06 28.39 -19.53
CA SER A 148 -27.02 26.91 -19.42
C SER A 148 -26.26 26.28 -20.57
N GLU A 149 -26.27 26.89 -21.75
CA GLU A 149 -25.57 26.42 -22.94
C GLU A 149 -24.06 26.57 -22.82
N ASP A 150 -23.59 27.70 -22.30
CA ASP A 150 -22.19 27.98 -22.04
C ASP A 150 -21.61 27.06 -20.96
N LEU A 151 -22.39 26.82 -19.88
CA LEU A 151 -22.00 25.90 -18.83
C LEU A 151 -21.95 24.45 -19.33
N SER A 152 -22.94 24.04 -20.16
CA SER A 152 -22.94 22.69 -20.76
C SER A 152 -21.71 22.47 -21.64
N ARG A 153 -21.36 23.43 -22.49
CA ARG A 153 -20.16 23.40 -23.33
C ARG A 153 -18.89 23.38 -22.50
N SER A 154 -18.83 24.19 -21.45
CA SER A 154 -17.71 24.22 -20.51
C SER A 154 -17.54 22.91 -19.77
N VAL A 155 -18.60 22.27 -19.28
CA VAL A 155 -18.56 20.94 -18.63
C VAL A 155 -18.06 19.88 -19.59
N ALA A 156 -18.49 19.88 -20.86
CA ALA A 156 -18.01 18.94 -21.85
C ALA A 156 -16.48 19.10 -22.09
N ASN A 157 -16.02 20.34 -22.29
CA ASN A 157 -14.60 20.64 -22.48
C ASN A 157 -13.77 20.24 -21.25
N ILE A 158 -14.22 20.56 -20.03
CA ILE A 158 -13.58 20.18 -18.78
C ILE A 158 -13.51 18.66 -18.64
N THR A 159 -14.57 17.95 -19.05
CA THR A 159 -14.59 16.48 -19.02
C THR A 159 -13.47 15.87 -19.87
N LEU A 160 -13.25 16.41 -21.06
CA LEU A 160 -12.14 15.99 -21.92
C LEU A 160 -10.77 16.37 -21.33
N MET A 161 -10.63 17.62 -20.88
CA MET A 161 -9.36 18.11 -20.29
C MET A 161 -9.02 17.38 -18.98
N ALA A 162 -10.00 16.88 -18.26
CA ALA A 162 -9.81 16.12 -17.01
C ALA A 162 -9.02 14.82 -17.21
N ILE A 163 -8.90 14.32 -18.45
CA ILE A 163 -8.02 13.18 -18.75
C ILE A 163 -6.60 13.45 -18.25
N VAL A 164 -6.08 14.66 -18.45
CA VAL A 164 -4.73 15.05 -18.02
C VAL A 164 -4.59 14.93 -16.50
N PHE A 165 -5.57 15.44 -15.75
CA PHE A 165 -5.57 15.32 -14.28
C PHE A 165 -5.61 13.86 -13.80
N HIS A 166 -6.35 12.99 -14.48
CA HIS A 166 -6.40 11.58 -14.13
C HIS A 166 -5.09 10.85 -14.46
N LEU A 167 -4.43 11.19 -15.57
CA LEU A 167 -3.10 10.66 -15.90
C LEU A 167 -2.05 11.10 -14.87
N ILE A 168 -2.06 12.38 -14.47
CA ILE A 168 -1.17 12.91 -13.44
C ILE A 168 -1.46 12.26 -12.08
N TRP A 169 -2.75 12.13 -11.71
CA TRP A 169 -3.16 11.41 -10.49
C TRP A 169 -2.58 10.00 -10.47
N GLY A 170 -2.74 9.27 -11.57
CA GLY A 170 -2.22 7.92 -11.69
C GLY A 170 -0.70 7.85 -11.57
N ALA A 171 0.03 8.79 -12.18
CA ALA A 171 1.48 8.88 -12.06
C ALA A 171 1.93 9.10 -10.60
N ILE A 172 1.31 10.06 -9.91
CA ILE A 172 1.57 10.37 -8.50
C ILE A 172 1.22 9.17 -7.61
N PHE A 173 0.04 8.58 -7.81
CA PHE A 173 -0.39 7.38 -7.09
C PHE A 173 0.63 6.24 -7.20
N GLY A 174 1.06 5.92 -8.42
CA GLY A 174 2.03 4.85 -8.67
C GLY A 174 3.39 5.14 -8.02
N PHE A 175 3.86 6.38 -8.11
CA PHE A 175 5.10 6.82 -7.47
C PHE A 175 5.04 6.70 -5.94
N ILE A 176 4.00 7.25 -5.31
CA ILE A 176 3.81 7.21 -3.85
C ILE A 176 3.65 5.76 -3.36
N MET A 177 2.83 4.97 -4.05
CA MET A 177 2.61 3.56 -3.71
C MET A 177 3.93 2.78 -3.70
N SER A 178 4.75 2.94 -4.74
CA SER A 178 6.06 2.26 -4.81
C SER A 178 7.03 2.75 -3.73
N SER A 179 7.02 4.04 -3.43
CA SER A 179 7.86 4.64 -2.39
C SER A 179 7.52 4.09 -1.00
N LEU A 180 6.24 3.99 -0.67
CA LEU A 180 5.77 3.40 0.59
C LEU A 180 6.17 1.93 0.72
N LEU A 181 6.06 1.16 -0.37
CA LEU A 181 6.49 -0.24 -0.39
C LEU A 181 8.00 -0.38 -0.25
N ARG A 182 8.80 0.49 -0.87
CA ARG A 182 10.27 0.50 -0.76
C ARG A 182 10.75 0.87 0.64
N ILE A 183 10.13 1.88 1.29
CA ILE A 183 10.43 2.23 2.68
C ILE A 183 10.25 1.01 3.58
N ARG A 184 9.18 0.26 3.39
CA ARG A 184 8.95 -0.99 4.13
C ARG A 184 10.04 -2.03 3.87
N GLU A 185 10.41 -2.26 2.61
CA GLU A 185 11.48 -3.21 2.26
C GLU A 185 12.84 -2.77 2.84
N PHE A 186 13.13 -1.46 2.80
CA PHE A 186 14.34 -0.91 3.38
C PHE A 186 14.39 -1.11 4.90
N LYS A 187 13.30 -0.80 5.61
CA LYS A 187 13.21 -1.06 7.08
C LYS A 187 13.46 -2.53 7.40
N ILE A 188 12.80 -3.45 6.69
CA ILE A 188 13.04 -4.89 6.88
C ILE A 188 14.51 -5.24 6.63
N LYS A 189 15.15 -4.70 5.60
CA LYS A 189 16.56 -4.93 5.27
C LYS A 189 17.51 -4.39 6.33
N GLN A 190 17.25 -3.25 6.90
CA GLN A 190 18.04 -2.66 7.98
C GLN A 190 18.00 -3.54 9.22
N HIS A 191 16.82 -3.95 9.65
CA HIS A 191 16.63 -4.77 10.85
C HIS A 191 17.35 -6.11 10.78
N TYR A 192 17.38 -6.73 9.62
CA TYR A 192 18.07 -7.98 9.44
C TYR A 192 19.60 -7.83 9.41
N THR A 193 20.07 -6.67 8.96
CA THR A 193 21.49 -6.30 9.12
C THR A 193 21.84 -6.11 10.58
N ASP A 194 20.94 -5.54 11.36
CA ASP A 194 21.10 -5.38 12.80
C ASP A 194 21.13 -6.75 13.51
N ILE A 195 20.31 -7.70 13.10
CA ILE A 195 20.28 -9.05 13.69
C ILE A 195 21.62 -9.78 13.49
N ILE A 196 22.23 -9.76 12.30
CA ILE A 196 23.50 -10.44 12.09
C ILE A 196 24.66 -9.81 12.89
N ASN A 197 24.51 -8.54 13.24
CA ASN A 197 25.49 -7.78 14.03
C ASN A 197 25.26 -7.89 15.56
N ILE A 198 24.18 -8.55 16.01
CA ILE A 198 23.92 -8.76 17.44
C ILE A 198 25.07 -9.52 18.10
N ASP A 199 25.59 -10.56 17.44
CA ASP A 199 26.64 -11.39 17.96
C ASP A 199 27.58 -11.85 16.83
N PRO A 200 28.91 -11.79 16.99
CA PRO A 200 29.85 -12.25 15.96
C PRO A 200 29.74 -13.75 15.63
N LYS A 201 29.16 -14.53 16.52
CA LYS A 201 28.94 -15.98 16.33
C LYS A 201 27.68 -16.30 15.50
N ILE A 202 26.88 -15.31 15.08
CA ILE A 202 25.79 -15.52 14.13
C ILE A 202 26.37 -15.72 12.74
N ARG A 203 26.10 -16.88 12.14
CA ARG A 203 26.64 -17.31 10.83
C ARG A 203 25.73 -16.89 9.68
N LEU A 204 24.42 -17.10 9.83
CA LEU A 204 23.41 -16.88 8.81
C LEU A 204 22.16 -16.28 9.46
N VAL A 205 21.58 -15.34 8.79
CA VAL A 205 20.24 -14.82 9.10
C VAL A 205 19.37 -14.90 7.86
N THR A 206 18.21 -15.54 7.96
CA THR A 206 17.21 -15.62 6.90
C THR A 206 15.86 -15.18 7.47
N LEU A 207 15.20 -14.28 6.76
CA LEU A 207 13.80 -13.92 7.00
C LEU A 207 12.95 -14.46 5.87
N CYS A 208 11.93 -15.22 6.20
CA CYS A 208 10.94 -15.69 5.24
C CYS A 208 9.53 -15.27 5.65
N ASP A 209 8.65 -15.18 4.67
CA ASP A 209 7.23 -14.97 4.93
C ASP A 209 6.56 -16.27 5.41
N THR A 210 5.29 -16.18 5.81
CA THR A 210 4.51 -17.32 6.28
C THR A 210 4.30 -18.44 5.24
N ASN A 211 4.65 -18.20 3.98
CA ASN A 211 4.62 -19.18 2.89
C ASN A 211 5.98 -19.83 2.62
N GLY A 212 7.02 -19.46 3.39
CA GLY A 212 8.39 -19.96 3.21
C GLY A 212 9.17 -19.26 2.11
N LYS A 213 8.63 -18.16 1.52
CA LYS A 213 9.38 -17.37 0.57
C LYS A 213 10.45 -16.57 1.29
N ILE A 214 11.70 -16.78 0.91
CA ILE A 214 12.83 -16.01 1.44
C ILE A 214 12.66 -14.56 1.02
N MET A 215 12.59 -13.68 2.01
CA MET A 215 12.56 -12.23 1.84
C MET A 215 13.99 -11.67 1.88
N TYR A 216 14.79 -12.17 2.81
CA TYR A 216 16.19 -11.83 2.97
C TYR A 216 16.96 -13.03 3.50
N SER A 217 18.18 -13.20 2.99
CA SER A 217 19.14 -14.16 3.51
C SER A 217 20.55 -13.61 3.39
N ARG A 218 21.33 -13.69 4.46
CA ARG A 218 22.72 -13.21 4.48
C ARG A 218 23.57 -14.10 5.36
N HIS A 219 24.69 -14.51 4.79
CA HIS A 219 25.79 -15.12 5.53
C HIS A 219 26.71 -14.05 6.09
N ARG A 220 27.31 -14.32 7.22
CA ARG A 220 28.43 -13.52 7.71
C ARG A 220 29.60 -13.66 6.75
N GLN A 221 30.31 -12.59 6.53
CA GLN A 221 31.49 -12.58 5.68
C GLN A 221 32.56 -13.52 6.25
N GLY A 222 33.18 -14.32 5.41
CA GLY A 222 34.20 -15.31 5.81
C GLY A 222 33.64 -16.64 6.36
N VAL A 223 32.33 -16.80 6.46
CA VAL A 223 31.68 -18.02 6.94
C VAL A 223 31.26 -18.89 5.75
N THR A 224 31.73 -20.12 5.70
CA THR A 224 31.35 -21.11 4.69
C THR A 224 30.00 -21.73 5.04
N ASN A 225 29.11 -21.84 4.05
CA ASN A 225 27.85 -22.55 4.23
C ASN A 225 28.11 -24.05 4.39
N LEU A 226 27.51 -24.67 5.40
CA LEU A 226 27.66 -26.12 5.65
C LEU A 226 26.72 -27.00 4.82
N LEU A 227 25.65 -26.37 4.27
CA LEU A 227 24.63 -27.03 3.47
C LEU A 227 24.66 -26.47 2.05
N SER A 228 24.34 -27.32 1.08
CA SER A 228 24.06 -26.89 -0.29
C SER A 228 22.79 -25.97 -0.34
N ASN A 229 22.55 -25.33 -1.47
CA ASN A 229 21.36 -24.51 -1.66
C ASN A 229 20.07 -25.33 -1.53
N GLU A 230 20.06 -26.57 -2.06
CA GLU A 230 18.92 -27.49 -1.99
C GLU A 230 18.66 -27.95 -0.56
N GLU A 231 19.69 -28.32 0.17
CA GLU A 231 19.60 -28.72 1.58
C GLU A 231 19.16 -27.57 2.47
N SER A 232 19.69 -26.37 2.24
CA SER A 232 19.29 -25.16 2.94
C SER A 232 17.81 -24.84 2.71
N LYS A 233 17.32 -24.97 1.47
CA LYS A 233 15.91 -24.80 1.14
C LYS A 233 15.04 -25.84 1.83
N LYS A 234 15.41 -27.12 1.77
CA LYS A 234 14.69 -28.21 2.45
C LYS A 234 14.64 -28.00 3.96
N SER A 235 15.76 -27.58 4.57
CA SER A 235 15.84 -27.28 6.00
C SER A 235 14.91 -26.14 6.40
N LEU A 236 14.81 -25.09 5.58
CA LEU A 236 13.88 -23.98 5.80
C LEU A 236 12.43 -24.42 5.65
N GLU A 237 12.09 -25.21 4.64
CA GLU A 237 10.74 -25.76 4.43
C GLU A 237 10.29 -26.63 5.62
N LEU A 238 11.16 -27.48 6.17
CA LEU A 238 10.87 -28.25 7.38
C LEU A 238 10.60 -27.36 8.59
N ALA A 239 11.40 -26.31 8.79
CA ALA A 239 11.18 -25.36 9.86
C ALA A 239 9.83 -24.64 9.70
N MET A 240 9.46 -24.20 8.50
CA MET A 240 8.20 -23.56 8.20
C MET A 240 6.99 -24.47 8.49
N ASN A 241 7.06 -25.73 8.05
CA ASN A 241 5.99 -26.70 8.30
C ASN A 241 5.80 -26.97 9.81
N ALA A 242 6.91 -27.09 10.55
CA ALA A 242 6.87 -27.23 11.99
C ALA A 242 6.25 -26.02 12.69
N TRP A 243 6.48 -24.79 12.21
CA TRP A 243 5.86 -23.59 12.73
C TRP A 243 4.37 -23.47 12.39
N LYS A 244 3.92 -23.97 11.22
CA LYS A 244 2.48 -24.08 10.91
C LYS A 244 1.76 -24.96 11.91
N THR A 245 2.30 -26.17 12.19
CA THR A 245 1.74 -27.10 13.19
C THR A 245 1.69 -26.45 14.59
N ARG A 246 2.77 -25.75 15.01
CA ARG A 246 2.79 -25.05 16.30
C ARG A 246 1.73 -23.95 16.38
N SER A 247 1.46 -23.27 15.28
CA SER A 247 0.42 -22.23 15.22
C SER A 247 -0.99 -22.82 15.35
N GLU A 248 -1.22 -24.04 14.90
CA GLU A 248 -2.49 -24.76 15.06
C GLU A 248 -2.72 -25.16 16.53
N LEU A 249 -1.66 -25.45 17.26
CA LEU A 249 -1.72 -25.80 18.68
C LEU A 249 -1.77 -24.57 19.60
N ALA A 250 -1.44 -23.39 19.10
CA ALA A 250 -1.36 -22.17 19.90
C ALA A 250 -2.62 -21.81 20.71
N PRO A 251 -3.87 -22.08 20.26
CA PRO A 251 -5.05 -21.84 21.07
C PRO A 251 -5.08 -22.65 22.39
N LYS A 252 -4.40 -23.80 22.44
CA LYS A 252 -4.38 -24.68 23.62
C LYS A 252 -3.20 -24.43 24.53
N ILE A 253 -2.00 -24.21 23.97
CA ILE A 253 -0.73 -24.16 24.73
C ILE A 253 -0.02 -22.79 24.68
N GLY A 254 -0.65 -21.82 24.01
CA GLY A 254 -0.05 -20.50 23.80
C GLY A 254 0.82 -20.42 22.55
N LYS A 255 1.15 -19.18 22.13
CA LYS A 255 1.98 -18.94 20.95
C LYS A 255 3.42 -19.38 21.17
N GLY A 256 3.97 -20.14 20.21
CA GLY A 256 5.38 -20.49 20.19
C GLY A 256 6.27 -19.25 20.21
N LYS A 257 7.32 -19.26 21.03
CA LYS A 257 8.24 -18.12 21.17
C LYS A 257 9.51 -18.31 20.31
N TYR A 258 10.10 -19.48 20.33
CA TYR A 258 11.27 -19.87 19.51
C TYR A 258 11.44 -21.38 19.54
N VAL A 259 12.25 -21.89 18.62
CA VAL A 259 12.75 -23.27 18.60
C VAL A 259 14.25 -23.22 18.42
N LEU A 260 14.96 -23.92 19.29
CA LEU A 260 16.39 -24.16 19.20
C LEU A 260 16.62 -25.62 18.79
N ALA A 261 17.44 -25.84 17.79
CA ALA A 261 18.01 -27.14 17.45
C ALA A 261 19.52 -27.03 17.53
N GLU A 262 20.13 -27.83 18.38
CA GLU A 262 21.58 -27.91 18.55
C GLU A 262 22.13 -29.12 17.80
N TYR A 263 23.15 -28.86 17.01
CA TYR A 263 23.89 -29.86 16.25
C TYR A 263 25.37 -29.80 16.67
N GLU A 264 26.15 -30.78 16.30
CA GLU A 264 27.58 -30.81 16.63
C GLU A 264 28.37 -29.61 16.11
N LYS A 265 27.97 -29.05 14.96
CA LYS A 265 28.68 -27.94 14.30
C LYS A 265 28.02 -26.60 14.35
N ILE A 266 26.74 -26.53 14.64
CA ILE A 266 25.95 -25.27 14.67
C ILE A 266 24.79 -25.37 15.64
N LYS A 267 24.31 -24.21 16.10
CA LYS A 267 22.95 -24.07 16.63
C LYS A 267 22.06 -23.42 15.59
N ARG A 268 20.82 -23.86 15.51
CA ARG A 268 19.79 -23.28 14.63
C ARG A 268 18.64 -22.77 15.49
N ILE A 269 18.31 -21.50 15.30
CA ILE A 269 17.20 -20.86 16.00
C ILE A 269 16.16 -20.43 14.97
N THR A 270 14.89 -20.74 15.24
CA THR A 270 13.77 -20.23 14.46
C THR A 270 12.75 -19.60 15.39
N MET A 271 12.20 -18.43 15.02
CA MET A 271 11.22 -17.72 15.82
C MET A 271 10.33 -16.84 14.94
N PRO A 272 9.07 -16.61 15.33
CA PRO A 272 8.26 -15.57 14.71
C PRO A 272 8.95 -14.21 14.85
N PHE A 273 8.90 -13.39 13.80
CA PHE A 273 9.48 -12.05 13.79
C PHE A 273 8.50 -11.04 13.18
N GLY A 274 8.14 -10.03 13.93
CA GLY A 274 7.05 -9.14 13.57
C GLY A 274 5.71 -9.89 13.47
N ASN A 275 4.85 -9.42 12.56
CA ASN A 275 3.49 -10.00 12.44
C ASN A 275 3.42 -11.19 11.48
N ASP A 276 4.30 -11.26 10.47
CA ASP A 276 4.13 -12.15 9.33
C ASP A 276 5.43 -12.79 8.83
N LEU A 277 6.51 -12.70 9.58
CA LEU A 277 7.80 -13.23 9.19
C LEU A 277 8.23 -14.34 10.15
N LEU A 278 9.02 -15.26 9.65
CA LEU A 278 9.81 -16.20 10.44
C LEU A 278 11.28 -15.85 10.29
N LEU A 279 11.93 -15.64 11.42
CA LEU A 279 13.37 -15.54 11.50
C LEU A 279 13.96 -16.95 11.63
N TYR A 280 14.92 -17.25 10.76
CA TYR A 280 15.73 -18.45 10.77
C TYR A 280 17.20 -18.01 10.85
N LEU A 281 17.89 -18.40 11.89
CA LEU A 281 19.29 -18.07 12.05
C LEU A 281 20.12 -19.30 12.48
N THR A 282 21.38 -19.29 12.10
CA THR A 282 22.36 -20.27 12.57
C THR A 282 23.52 -19.56 13.25
N THR A 283 24.06 -20.19 14.28
CA THR A 283 25.19 -19.68 15.06
C THR A 283 26.27 -20.75 15.19
N GLU A 284 27.45 -20.34 15.63
CA GLU A 284 28.44 -21.26 16.18
C GLU A 284 27.90 -21.97 17.42
N VAL A 285 28.42 -23.14 17.74
CA VAL A 285 27.97 -23.96 18.89
C VAL A 285 28.16 -23.23 20.21
N GLU A 286 29.26 -22.46 20.34
CA GLU A 286 29.61 -21.72 21.56
C GLU A 286 28.82 -20.42 21.73
N ALA A 287 27.90 -20.13 20.83
CA ALA A 287 27.09 -18.93 20.94
C ALA A 287 26.11 -19.01 22.12
N ASP A 288 26.02 -17.92 22.87
CA ASP A 288 24.98 -17.75 23.88
C ASP A 288 23.64 -17.42 23.21
N HIS A 289 22.89 -18.47 22.92
CA HIS A 289 21.58 -18.33 22.26
C HIS A 289 20.59 -17.54 23.13
N SER A 290 20.68 -17.58 24.46
CA SER A 290 19.78 -16.86 25.35
C SER A 290 20.01 -15.35 25.26
N ASN A 291 21.26 -14.90 25.24
CA ASN A 291 21.60 -13.50 25.03
C ASN A 291 21.18 -13.03 23.62
N ILE A 292 21.45 -13.82 22.59
CA ILE A 292 21.04 -13.52 21.20
C ILE A 292 19.51 -13.33 21.12
N LEU A 293 18.73 -14.25 21.68
CA LEU A 293 17.27 -14.19 21.69
C LEU A 293 16.76 -12.95 22.44
N ASN A 294 17.35 -12.61 23.57
CA ASN A 294 16.97 -11.43 24.35
C ASN A 294 17.25 -10.13 23.58
N ARG A 295 18.37 -10.05 22.87
CA ARG A 295 18.72 -8.87 22.04
C ARG A 295 17.81 -8.76 20.82
N ILE A 296 17.46 -9.88 20.15
CA ILE A 296 16.51 -9.91 19.05
C ILE A 296 15.13 -9.41 19.51
N ARG A 297 14.65 -9.85 20.68
CA ARG A 297 13.38 -9.40 21.24
C ARG A 297 13.36 -7.92 21.56
N LYS A 298 14.46 -7.38 22.11
CA LYS A 298 14.59 -5.93 22.35
C LYS A 298 14.53 -5.14 21.04
N LEU A 299 15.20 -5.64 20.00
CA LEU A 299 15.18 -5.04 18.67
C LEU A 299 13.75 -5.08 18.09
N GLU A 300 13.04 -6.20 18.21
CA GLU A 300 11.65 -6.34 17.75
C GLU A 300 10.69 -5.43 18.53
N ALA A 301 10.88 -5.27 19.84
CA ALA A 301 10.07 -4.36 20.63
C ALA A 301 10.26 -2.89 20.19
N GLY A 302 11.49 -2.46 19.92
CA GLY A 302 11.79 -1.13 19.39
C GLY A 302 11.09 -0.84 18.05
N LEU A 303 10.86 -1.88 17.24
CA LEU A 303 10.14 -1.79 15.96
C LEU A 303 8.65 -1.50 16.08
N LYS A 304 8.01 -2.04 17.12
CA LYS A 304 6.58 -1.83 17.38
C LYS A 304 6.24 -0.41 17.81
N TYR A 305 7.21 0.32 18.34
CA TYR A 305 7.04 1.72 18.75
C TYR A 305 7.37 2.73 17.65
N SER A 306 7.96 2.30 16.53
CA SER A 306 8.35 3.17 15.40
C SER A 306 7.48 2.99 14.15
N SER A 307 6.43 2.21 14.23
CA SER A 307 5.42 1.96 13.18
C SER A 307 4.07 2.60 13.55
#